data_10409ed116919bab0e678ac4f175dbe6
#
_entry.id   10409ed116919bab0e678ac4f175dbe6
#
_cell.length_a   1.000
_cell.length_b   1.000
_cell.length_c   1.000
_cell.angle_alpha   90.00
_cell.angle_beta   90.00
_cell.angle_gamma   90.00
#
_symmetry.space_group_name_H-M   'P 1'
#
loop_
_entity.id
_entity.type
_entity.pdbx_description
1 polymer ?
#
loop_
_entity_poly.entity_id
_entity_poly.type
_entity_poly.pdbx_seq_one_letter_code
_entity_poly.pdbx_strand_id
1 'polypeptide(L)'
;NETEPYSSISPDTQLEVYTFFFIDCKKNRMSALQHKSITKIQYVLSAAIWQLSQNTLKIFCAPERIKDIKHTAQKIKRNKKLAISFAPNAISKYNIDPLTDELGGIKYDSFSIELKLSQSTTNAEVNSIYDNYQNSKESFNSLKLIGKTDDGIEETIDFIETLFTHSTNFEITEDIIKN
;
A
#
# COMPACT_ATOMS: atom_id res chain seq x y z
N ASN A 1 30.57 11.44 -23.47
CA ASN A 1 30.39 10.03 -23.11
C ASN A 1 28.98 9.65 -23.51
N GLU A 2 28.88 9.04 -24.68
CA GLU A 2 27.65 8.47 -25.19
C GLU A 2 27.36 7.22 -24.35
N THR A 3 26.27 7.21 -23.64
CA THR A 3 25.70 6.02 -23.04
C THR A 3 25.25 5.12 -24.18
N GLU A 4 25.90 3.97 -24.34
CA GLU A 4 25.47 2.98 -25.30
C GLU A 4 24.00 2.58 -25.07
N PRO A 5 23.19 2.58 -26.12
CA PRO A 5 21.80 2.17 -25.96
C PRO A 5 21.73 0.68 -25.63
N TYR A 6 20.72 0.29 -24.86
CA TYR A 6 20.39 -1.08 -24.44
C TYR A 6 20.22 -2.12 -25.58
N SER A 7 20.63 -1.79 -26.79
CA SER A 7 20.54 -2.65 -28.00
C SER A 7 21.53 -3.82 -28.05
N SER A 8 22.38 -3.97 -27.03
CA SER A 8 23.36 -5.07 -26.96
C SER A 8 22.96 -6.21 -25.99
N ILE A 9 21.74 -6.20 -25.45
CA ILE A 9 21.27 -7.32 -24.65
C ILE A 9 21.03 -8.49 -25.60
N SER A 10 21.80 -9.58 -25.43
CA SER A 10 21.62 -10.82 -26.19
C SER A 10 20.16 -11.31 -26.04
N PRO A 11 19.55 -11.86 -27.11
CA PRO A 11 18.20 -12.45 -27.00
C PRO A 11 18.11 -13.56 -25.95
N ASP A 12 19.23 -14.14 -25.55
CA ASP A 12 19.32 -15.16 -24.50
C ASP A 12 19.53 -14.56 -23.09
N THR A 13 19.56 -13.23 -22.94
CA THR A 13 19.72 -12.59 -21.65
C THR A 13 18.38 -12.64 -20.90
N GLN A 14 18.32 -13.47 -19.86
CA GLN A 14 17.18 -13.54 -18.97
C GLN A 14 17.27 -12.41 -17.94
N LEU A 15 16.26 -11.52 -17.93
CA LEU A 15 16.12 -10.50 -16.90
C LEU A 15 15.56 -11.15 -15.63
N GLU A 16 16.35 -11.13 -14.57
CA GLU A 16 15.95 -11.65 -13.27
C GLU A 16 15.51 -10.51 -12.35
N VAL A 17 14.43 -10.73 -11.62
CA VAL A 17 13.94 -9.81 -10.60
C VAL A 17 14.11 -10.46 -9.25
N TYR A 18 14.88 -9.81 -8.39
CA TYR A 18 15.16 -10.32 -7.06
C TYR A 18 14.24 -9.67 -6.02
N THR A 19 13.93 -10.44 -5.00
CA THR A 19 13.30 -9.96 -3.78
C THR A 19 14.03 -10.54 -2.58
N PHE A 20 14.12 -9.75 -1.51
CA PHE A 20 14.83 -10.14 -0.30
C PHE A 20 13.82 -10.36 0.81
N PHE A 21 14.05 -11.40 1.60
CA PHE A 21 13.24 -11.73 2.76
C PHE A 21 14.08 -11.72 4.01
N PHE A 22 13.51 -11.20 5.08
CA PHE A 22 13.99 -11.40 6.43
C PHE A 22 12.93 -12.15 7.21
N ILE A 23 13.29 -13.30 7.78
CA ILE A 23 12.37 -14.16 8.53
C ILE A 23 12.85 -14.24 9.99
N ASP A 24 12.02 -13.73 10.90
CA ASP A 24 12.19 -13.90 12.35
C ASP A 24 11.34 -15.07 12.83
N CYS A 25 11.96 -16.25 12.89
CA CYS A 25 11.27 -17.48 13.32
C CYS A 25 10.81 -17.44 14.78
N LYS A 26 11.45 -16.62 15.64
CA LYS A 26 11.06 -16.49 17.05
C LYS A 26 9.75 -15.72 17.20
N LYS A 27 9.56 -14.70 16.35
CA LYS A 27 8.37 -13.87 16.37
C LYS A 27 7.31 -14.28 15.35
N ASN A 28 7.58 -15.30 14.54
CA ASN A 28 6.73 -15.70 13.41
C ASN A 28 6.41 -14.53 12.49
N ARG A 29 7.42 -13.70 12.19
CA ARG A 29 7.30 -12.53 11.32
C ARG A 29 8.25 -12.60 10.14
N MET A 30 7.80 -12.05 9.03
CA MET A 30 8.59 -11.92 7.82
C MET A 30 8.50 -10.49 7.32
N SER A 31 9.62 -9.94 6.89
CA SER A 31 9.69 -8.71 6.10
C SER A 31 10.16 -9.07 4.70
N ALA A 32 9.61 -8.44 3.71
CA ALA A 32 10.02 -8.62 2.32
C ALA A 32 10.29 -7.27 1.66
N LEU A 33 11.38 -7.21 0.92
CA LEU A 33 11.70 -6.10 0.04
C LEU A 33 11.15 -6.46 -1.33
N GLN A 34 10.01 -5.87 -1.67
CA GLN A 34 9.25 -6.26 -2.84
C GLN A 34 9.52 -5.31 -4.02
N HIS A 35 9.95 -5.86 -5.15
CA HIS A 35 9.97 -5.11 -6.40
C HIS A 35 8.54 -4.91 -6.90
N LYS A 36 8.26 -3.76 -7.52
CA LYS A 36 6.92 -3.37 -8.01
C LYS A 36 6.29 -4.35 -9.01
N SER A 37 7.11 -5.12 -9.73
CA SER A 37 6.64 -6.13 -10.69
C SER A 37 6.18 -7.43 -10.03
N ILE A 38 6.55 -7.65 -8.76
CA ILE A 38 6.17 -8.86 -8.02
C ILE A 38 4.92 -8.52 -7.23
N THR A 39 3.78 -9.06 -7.65
CA THR A 39 2.53 -8.93 -6.92
C THR A 39 2.33 -10.14 -6.02
N LYS A 40 1.65 -9.94 -4.89
CA LYS A 40 1.25 -11.04 -3.98
C LYS A 40 2.44 -11.90 -3.53
N ILE A 41 3.51 -11.24 -3.07
CA ILE A 41 4.77 -11.88 -2.65
C ILE A 41 4.58 -13.07 -1.67
N GLN A 42 3.56 -13.02 -0.82
CA GLN A 42 3.22 -14.10 0.10
C GLN A 42 2.90 -15.42 -0.61
N TYR A 43 2.25 -15.37 -1.77
CA TYR A 43 1.95 -16.58 -2.56
C TYR A 43 3.20 -17.13 -3.26
N VAL A 44 4.04 -16.23 -3.77
CA VAL A 44 5.32 -16.62 -4.40
C VAL A 44 6.20 -17.34 -3.40
N LEU A 45 6.34 -16.78 -2.20
CA LEU A 45 7.12 -17.44 -1.13
C LEU A 45 6.51 -18.78 -0.70
N SER A 46 5.19 -18.83 -0.54
CA SER A 46 4.51 -20.07 -0.18
C SER A 46 4.71 -21.17 -1.23
N ALA A 47 4.63 -20.82 -2.51
CA ALA A 47 4.86 -21.76 -3.61
C ALA A 47 6.32 -22.21 -3.67
N ALA A 48 7.27 -21.31 -3.49
CA ALA A 48 8.70 -21.64 -3.48
C ALA A 48 9.05 -22.61 -2.34
N ILE A 49 8.57 -22.35 -1.12
CA ILE A 49 8.81 -23.23 0.02
C ILE A 49 8.15 -24.60 -0.18
N TRP A 50 6.94 -24.64 -0.73
CA TRP A 50 6.27 -25.87 -1.08
C TRP A 50 7.11 -26.72 -2.04
N GLN A 51 7.62 -26.14 -3.11
CA GLN A 51 8.48 -26.84 -4.07
C GLN A 51 9.81 -27.27 -3.46
N LEU A 52 10.53 -26.37 -2.76
CA LEU A 52 11.82 -26.66 -2.15
C LEU A 52 11.73 -27.74 -1.08
N SER A 53 10.63 -27.84 -0.37
CA SER A 53 10.38 -28.87 0.63
C SER A 53 9.85 -30.20 0.04
N GLN A 54 9.87 -30.35 -1.26
CA GLN A 54 9.31 -31.54 -1.95
C GLN A 54 7.84 -31.79 -1.56
N ASN A 55 7.06 -30.71 -1.51
CA ASN A 55 5.63 -30.72 -1.17
C ASN A 55 5.28 -31.19 0.26
N THR A 56 6.21 -31.02 1.19
CA THR A 56 6.00 -31.42 2.60
C THR A 56 5.68 -30.24 3.51
N LEU A 57 6.20 -29.04 3.24
CA LEU A 57 6.04 -27.87 4.09
C LEU A 57 5.18 -26.80 3.42
N LYS A 58 4.07 -26.43 4.07
CA LYS A 58 3.20 -25.35 3.62
C LYS A 58 3.23 -24.21 4.61
N ILE A 59 3.54 -23.01 4.14
CA ILE A 59 3.50 -21.80 4.94
C ILE A 59 2.34 -20.90 4.52
N PHE A 60 1.78 -20.17 5.47
CA PHE A 60 0.76 -19.16 5.25
C PHE A 60 1.27 -17.82 5.74
N CYS A 61 1.36 -16.85 4.83
CA CYS A 61 1.73 -15.49 5.17
C CYS A 61 0.49 -14.61 5.09
N ALA A 62 0.22 -13.88 6.16
CA ALA A 62 -0.82 -12.87 6.20
C ALA A 62 -0.20 -11.50 6.53
N PRO A 63 -0.73 -10.40 5.96
CA PRO A 63 -0.29 -9.07 6.36
C PRO A 63 -0.53 -8.85 7.86
N GLU A 64 0.42 -8.23 8.53
CA GLU A 64 0.22 -7.83 9.93
C GLU A 64 -0.75 -6.65 9.97
N ARG A 65 -1.86 -6.82 10.69
CA ARG A 65 -2.88 -5.79 10.84
C ARG A 65 -2.54 -4.84 11.97
N ILE A 66 -2.91 -3.58 11.79
CA ILE A 66 -2.80 -2.56 12.84
C ILE A 66 -3.79 -2.88 13.95
N LYS A 67 -3.27 -3.00 15.18
CA LYS A 67 -4.11 -3.20 16.37
C LYS A 67 -4.75 -1.91 16.86
N ASP A 68 -4.01 -0.81 16.79
CA ASP A 68 -4.45 0.52 17.18
C ASP A 68 -4.16 1.52 16.08
N ILE A 69 -5.18 1.81 15.28
CA ILE A 69 -5.09 2.73 14.14
C ILE A 69 -4.81 4.16 14.61
N LYS A 70 -5.45 4.61 15.71
CA LYS A 70 -5.25 5.98 16.19
C LYS A 70 -3.83 6.20 16.66
N HIS A 71 -3.26 5.24 17.38
CA HIS A 71 -1.86 5.31 17.79
C HIS A 71 -0.92 5.25 16.57
N THR A 72 -1.23 4.42 15.59
CA THR A 72 -0.41 4.31 14.37
C THR A 72 -0.48 5.60 13.55
N ALA A 73 -1.65 6.24 13.45
CA ALA A 73 -1.80 7.51 12.76
C ALA A 73 -0.95 8.64 13.38
N GLN A 74 -0.69 8.59 14.68
CA GLN A 74 0.19 9.57 15.34
C GLN A 74 1.65 9.52 14.88
N LYS A 75 2.09 8.42 14.28
CA LYS A 75 3.43 8.29 13.68
C LYS A 75 3.58 9.14 12.42
N ILE A 76 2.49 9.40 11.72
CA ILE A 76 2.46 10.29 10.58
C ILE A 76 2.49 11.73 11.10
N LYS A 77 3.57 12.45 10.83
CA LYS A 77 3.75 13.84 11.30
C LYS A 77 3.31 14.86 10.26
N ARG A 78 3.32 14.48 8.99
CA ARG A 78 2.89 15.35 7.90
C ARG A 78 1.87 14.59 7.05
N ASN A 79 0.59 14.83 7.31
CA ASN A 79 -0.49 14.30 6.50
C ASN A 79 -0.42 14.94 5.10
N LYS A 80 -0.43 14.12 4.04
CA LYS A 80 -0.34 14.60 2.66
C LYS A 80 -1.64 14.53 1.93
N LYS A 81 -2.26 13.36 2.00
CA LYS A 81 -3.50 13.14 1.28
C LYS A 81 -4.38 12.06 1.91
N LEU A 82 -5.67 12.20 1.64
CA LEU A 82 -6.70 11.22 1.96
C LEU A 82 -7.29 10.71 0.65
N ALA A 83 -7.21 9.40 0.43
CA ALA A 83 -7.82 8.74 -0.72
C ALA A 83 -9.04 7.96 -0.24
N ILE A 84 -10.19 8.25 -0.83
CA ILE A 84 -11.49 7.70 -0.45
C ILE A 84 -12.11 7.06 -1.70
N SER A 85 -12.60 5.83 -1.56
CA SER A 85 -13.46 5.21 -2.56
C SER A 85 -14.77 4.83 -1.89
N PHE A 86 -15.86 5.26 -2.50
CA PHE A 86 -17.20 5.07 -1.96
C PHE A 86 -17.83 3.78 -2.51
N ALA A 87 -18.62 3.13 -1.65
CA ALA A 87 -19.50 2.06 -2.09
C ALA A 87 -20.64 2.63 -2.95
N PRO A 88 -21.16 1.88 -3.93
CA PRO A 88 -22.23 2.37 -4.81
C PRO A 88 -23.47 2.91 -4.09
N ASN A 89 -23.83 2.27 -2.97
CA ASN A 89 -24.97 2.68 -2.13
C ASN A 89 -24.74 3.97 -1.33
N ALA A 90 -23.51 4.47 -1.27
CA ALA A 90 -23.18 5.67 -0.51
C ALA A 90 -23.26 6.96 -1.36
N ILE A 91 -23.35 6.83 -2.66
CA ILE A 91 -23.28 7.95 -3.59
C ILE A 91 -24.42 8.94 -3.35
N SER A 92 -25.65 8.45 -3.30
CA SER A 92 -26.83 9.27 -2.96
C SER A 92 -26.77 9.79 -1.53
N LYS A 93 -26.28 8.99 -0.57
CA LYS A 93 -26.14 9.38 0.84
C LYS A 93 -25.24 10.60 1.02
N TYR A 94 -24.19 10.72 0.25
CA TYR A 94 -23.24 11.84 0.31
C TYR A 94 -23.49 12.93 -0.73
N ASN A 95 -24.65 12.87 -1.40
CA ASN A 95 -25.06 13.87 -2.40
C ASN A 95 -24.01 14.05 -3.51
N ILE A 96 -23.46 12.96 -4.00
CA ILE A 96 -22.45 12.93 -5.08
C ILE A 96 -23.14 12.99 -6.46
N ASP A 97 -24.41 12.58 -6.55
CA ASP A 97 -25.19 12.53 -7.78
C ASP A 97 -25.18 13.86 -8.57
N PRO A 98 -25.36 15.05 -7.94
CA PRO A 98 -25.33 16.30 -8.69
C PRO A 98 -24.03 16.53 -9.45
N LEU A 99 -22.88 16.09 -8.90
CA LEU A 99 -21.60 16.21 -9.59
C LEU A 99 -21.55 15.32 -10.86
N THR A 100 -22.12 14.14 -10.78
CA THR A 100 -22.16 13.22 -11.93
C THR A 100 -23.16 13.65 -12.98
N ASP A 101 -24.25 14.30 -12.59
CA ASP A 101 -25.26 14.87 -13.49
C ASP A 101 -24.67 16.03 -14.29
N GLU A 102 -23.87 16.91 -13.65
CA GLU A 102 -23.14 17.97 -14.33
C GLU A 102 -22.13 17.43 -15.37
N LEU A 103 -21.60 16.25 -15.16
CA LEU A 103 -20.73 15.54 -16.11
C LEU A 103 -21.49 14.78 -17.21
N GLY A 104 -22.81 15.03 -17.37
CA GLY A 104 -23.63 14.43 -18.43
C GLY A 104 -24.25 13.10 -18.08
N GLY A 105 -24.46 12.78 -16.82
CA GLY A 105 -25.15 11.57 -16.36
C GLY A 105 -24.41 10.28 -16.71
N ILE A 106 -23.09 10.29 -16.66
CA ILE A 106 -22.24 9.14 -16.97
C ILE A 106 -22.51 8.02 -15.96
N LYS A 107 -22.73 6.80 -16.46
CA LYS A 107 -22.79 5.61 -15.61
C LYS A 107 -21.39 5.23 -15.15
N TYR A 108 -21.24 4.94 -13.86
CA TYR A 108 -19.96 4.57 -13.25
C TYR A 108 -20.14 3.43 -12.24
N ASP A 109 -19.13 2.58 -12.13
CA ASP A 109 -19.12 1.44 -11.21
C ASP A 109 -18.54 1.80 -9.83
N SER A 110 -17.75 2.87 -9.77
CA SER A 110 -17.12 3.34 -8.54
C SER A 110 -16.87 4.85 -8.59
N PHE A 111 -16.84 5.47 -7.42
CA PHE A 111 -16.49 6.87 -7.26
C PHE A 111 -15.38 7.02 -6.24
N SER A 112 -14.33 7.75 -6.61
CA SER A 112 -13.18 7.97 -5.74
C SER A 112 -12.77 9.43 -5.72
N ILE A 113 -12.38 9.89 -4.53
CA ILE A 113 -11.88 11.25 -4.31
C ILE A 113 -10.48 11.16 -3.70
N GLU A 114 -9.60 12.02 -4.17
CA GLU A 114 -8.30 12.25 -3.55
C GLU A 114 -8.26 13.69 -3.02
N LEU A 115 -8.15 13.83 -1.71
CA LEU A 115 -8.02 15.12 -1.05
C LEU A 115 -6.56 15.36 -0.71
N LYS A 116 -5.98 16.44 -1.22
CA LYS A 116 -4.68 16.93 -0.75
C LYS A 116 -4.90 17.66 0.57
N LEU A 117 -4.27 17.17 1.62
CA LEU A 117 -4.43 17.71 2.96
C LEU A 117 -3.53 18.93 3.16
N SER A 118 -4.04 19.91 3.92
CA SER A 118 -3.23 21.05 4.36
C SER A 118 -2.10 20.57 5.29
N GLN A 119 -1.00 21.30 5.28
CA GLN A 119 0.10 21.05 6.23
C GLN A 119 -0.33 21.26 7.70
N SER A 120 -1.41 22.02 7.92
CA SER A 120 -2.00 22.24 9.25
C SER A 120 -2.96 21.13 9.69
N THR A 121 -3.23 20.13 8.86
CA THR A 121 -4.13 19.02 9.22
C THR A 121 -3.55 18.25 10.41
N THR A 122 -4.31 18.23 11.50
CA THR A 122 -3.92 17.65 12.77
C THR A 122 -4.28 16.17 12.87
N ASN A 123 -3.62 15.47 13.79
CA ASN A 123 -3.98 14.09 14.08
C ASN A 123 -5.39 13.95 14.70
N ALA A 124 -5.90 15.01 15.35
CA ALA A 124 -7.28 15.03 15.86
C ALA A 124 -8.30 14.99 14.72
N GLU A 125 -8.06 15.75 13.64
CA GLU A 125 -8.92 15.71 12.46
C GLU A 125 -8.86 14.35 11.75
N VAL A 126 -7.67 13.74 11.66
CA VAL A 126 -7.50 12.38 11.13
C VAL A 126 -8.26 11.34 11.97
N ASN A 127 -8.18 11.45 13.30
CA ASN A 127 -8.93 10.57 14.20
C ASN A 127 -10.45 10.74 14.03
N SER A 128 -10.93 11.97 13.80
CA SER A 128 -12.34 12.22 13.50
C SER A 128 -12.78 11.56 12.19
N ILE A 129 -11.93 11.55 11.17
CA ILE A 129 -12.20 10.83 9.92
C ILE A 129 -12.38 9.33 10.20
N TYR A 130 -11.50 8.75 11.01
CA TYR A 130 -11.59 7.34 11.39
C TYR A 130 -12.85 7.04 12.20
N ASP A 131 -13.22 7.89 13.15
CA ASP A 131 -14.43 7.72 13.94
C ASP A 131 -15.71 7.82 13.07
N ASN A 132 -15.74 8.75 12.13
CA ASN A 132 -16.82 8.87 11.17
C ASN A 132 -16.91 7.62 10.26
N TYR A 133 -15.77 7.10 9.82
CA TYR A 133 -15.72 5.84 9.08
C TYR A 133 -16.31 4.69 9.90
N GLN A 134 -15.95 4.55 11.20
CA GLN A 134 -16.47 3.48 12.05
C GLN A 134 -18.00 3.48 12.15
N ASN A 135 -18.63 4.66 12.04
CA ASN A 135 -20.08 4.84 12.08
C ASN A 135 -20.78 4.59 10.74
N SER A 136 -20.03 4.44 9.65
CA SER A 136 -20.58 4.33 8.28
C SER A 136 -19.74 3.42 7.39
N LYS A 137 -19.25 2.30 7.92
CA LYS A 137 -18.29 1.39 7.23
C LYS A 137 -18.78 0.94 5.86
N GLU A 138 -20.06 0.65 5.75
CA GLU A 138 -20.72 0.18 4.53
C GLU A 138 -20.71 1.20 3.39
N SER A 139 -20.38 2.45 3.70
CA SER A 139 -20.34 3.53 2.71
C SER A 139 -18.99 3.64 1.96
N PHE A 140 -17.99 2.87 2.38
CA PHE A 140 -16.64 3.02 1.86
C PHE A 140 -16.07 1.69 1.38
N ASN A 141 -15.53 1.68 0.16
CA ASN A 141 -14.75 0.57 -0.39
C ASN A 141 -13.26 0.69 -0.04
N SER A 142 -12.75 1.93 0.07
CA SER A 142 -11.37 2.21 0.46
C SER A 142 -11.29 3.55 1.19
N LEU A 143 -10.48 3.59 2.24
CA LEU A 143 -10.16 4.82 2.96
C LEU A 143 -8.70 4.76 3.41
N LYS A 144 -7.86 5.60 2.79
CA LYS A 144 -6.40 5.57 3.00
C LYS A 144 -5.87 6.95 3.34
N LEU A 145 -5.10 7.03 4.41
CA LEU A 145 -4.31 8.20 4.77
C LEU A 145 -2.87 8.00 4.30
N ILE A 146 -2.32 8.96 3.59
CA ILE A 146 -0.95 8.97 3.12
C ILE A 146 -0.24 10.17 3.73
N GLY A 147 0.93 9.95 4.28
CA GLY A 147 1.70 11.01 4.91
C GLY A 147 3.16 10.64 5.09
N LYS A 148 3.90 11.48 5.81
CA LYS A 148 5.31 11.27 6.12
C LYS A 148 5.55 11.20 7.61
N THR A 149 6.46 10.33 8.01
CA THR A 149 7.03 10.27 9.35
C THR A 149 8.06 11.37 9.56
N ASP A 150 8.59 11.46 10.77
CA ASP A 150 9.71 12.38 11.10
C ASP A 150 10.96 12.12 10.24
N ASP A 151 11.22 10.86 9.91
CA ASP A 151 12.33 10.44 9.05
C ASP A 151 12.09 10.74 7.56
N GLY A 152 10.96 11.35 7.21
CA GLY A 152 10.61 11.73 5.86
C GLY A 152 10.08 10.59 5.00
N ILE A 153 9.93 9.39 5.57
CA ILE A 153 9.45 8.21 4.89
C ILE A 153 7.95 8.34 4.66
N GLU A 154 7.51 7.98 3.44
CA GLU A 154 6.10 7.98 3.12
C GLU A 154 5.43 6.71 3.62
N GLU A 155 4.35 6.89 4.35
CA GLU A 155 3.56 5.80 4.92
C GLU A 155 2.10 5.93 4.53
N THR A 156 1.45 4.79 4.37
CA THR A 156 0.03 4.69 4.08
C THR A 156 -0.67 3.85 5.14
N ILE A 157 -1.72 4.42 5.73
CA ILE A 157 -2.63 3.71 6.63
C ILE A 157 -3.90 3.41 5.86
N ASP A 158 -4.20 2.13 5.68
CA ASP A 158 -5.50 1.69 5.19
C ASP A 158 -6.43 1.45 6.38
N PHE A 159 -7.44 2.30 6.51
CA PHE A 159 -8.37 2.24 7.64
C PHE A 159 -9.33 1.05 7.56
N ILE A 160 -9.61 0.55 6.34
CA ILE A 160 -10.56 -0.55 6.12
C ILE A 160 -9.85 -1.88 6.34
N GLU A 161 -8.76 -2.10 5.63
CA GLU A 161 -7.95 -3.33 5.74
C GLU A 161 -7.15 -3.37 7.03
N THR A 162 -7.08 -2.26 7.76
CA THR A 162 -6.24 -2.10 8.96
C THR A 162 -4.78 -2.42 8.69
N LEU A 163 -4.28 -1.98 7.52
CA LEU A 163 -2.91 -2.19 7.07
C LEU A 163 -2.09 -0.91 7.16
N PHE A 164 -0.84 -1.08 7.49
CA PHE A 164 0.16 -0.03 7.48
C PHE A 164 1.23 -0.39 6.45
N THR A 165 1.37 0.45 5.45
CA THR A 165 2.33 0.24 4.38
C THR A 165 3.42 1.30 4.47
N HIS A 166 4.63 0.83 4.46
CA HIS A 166 5.84 1.62 4.44
C HIS A 166 6.39 1.61 3.02
N SER A 167 6.62 2.78 2.46
CA SER A 167 7.16 2.90 1.11
C SER A 167 8.43 3.74 1.13
N THR A 168 9.52 3.14 0.70
CA THR A 168 10.78 3.84 0.50
C THR A 168 11.34 3.51 -0.86
N ASN A 169 11.90 4.51 -1.52
CA ASN A 169 12.70 4.30 -2.71
C ASN A 169 14.16 4.19 -2.27
N PHE A 170 14.82 3.15 -2.71
CA PHE A 170 16.27 3.02 -2.56
C PHE A 170 16.86 2.58 -3.89
N GLU A 171 18.06 3.04 -4.15
CA GLU A 171 18.88 2.61 -5.26
C GLU A 171 19.80 1.49 -4.77
N ILE A 172 19.81 0.38 -5.50
CA ILE A 172 20.77 -0.69 -5.25
C ILE A 172 22.08 -0.25 -5.89
N THR A 173 23.06 0.12 -5.08
CA THR A 173 24.40 0.41 -5.54
C THR A 173 25.23 -0.89 -5.57
N GLU A 174 26.28 -0.93 -6.40
CA GLU A 174 27.18 -2.10 -6.50
C GLU A 174 27.78 -2.51 -5.15
N ASP A 175 27.94 -1.57 -4.23
CA ASP A 175 28.48 -1.85 -2.89
C ASP A 175 27.55 -2.69 -2.02
N ILE A 176 26.23 -2.66 -2.28
CA ILE A 176 25.25 -3.49 -1.55
C ILE A 176 25.29 -4.94 -2.04
N ILE A 177 25.70 -5.16 -3.30
CA ILE A 177 25.72 -6.50 -3.90
C ILE A 177 26.99 -7.28 -3.51
N LYS A 178 28.07 -6.57 -3.11
CA LYS A 178 29.38 -7.17 -2.80
C LYS A 178 29.55 -7.59 -1.34
N ASN A 179 28.63 -7.26 -0.44
CA ASN A 179 28.58 -7.68 0.96
C ASN A 179 27.50 -8.73 1.20
#